data_4bd54c8c7e42de8669f82a36ffebebaf
#
_entry.id   4bd54c8c7e42de8669f82a36ffebebaf
#
_cell.length_a   1.000
_cell.length_b   1.000
_cell.length_c   1.000
_cell.angle_alpha   90.00
_cell.angle_beta   90.00
_cell.angle_gamma   90.00
#
_symmetry.space_group_name_H-M   'P 1'
#
loop_
_entity.id
_entity.type
_entity.pdbx_description
1 polymer ?
#
loop_
_entity_poly.entity_id
_entity_poly.type
_entity_poly.pdbx_seq_one_letter_code
_entity_poly.pdbx_strand_id
1 'polypeptide(L)'
;MDKTQVAISAALTQMKSMSVMSSDTPIILKWFRYVCVYLILVLNAFTNAYASTNYNKEIEKYLLYSHIKLTNHNEYLCLEKLWYLESKWNYRADNKRSSAYGIPQLLKLKTNDPYKQIDLGLIYIAKRYGTPCKALAFHLKTGHY
;
A
#
# COMPACT_ATOMS: atom_id res chain seq x y z
N MET A 1 2.58 6.85 11.95
CA MET A 1 2.04 5.90 12.95
C MET A 1 1.09 4.97 12.22
N ASP A 2 1.36 3.69 12.30
CA ASP A 2 0.58 2.64 11.61
C ASP A 2 -0.80 2.52 12.26
N LYS A 3 -1.85 2.45 11.42
CA LYS A 3 -3.25 2.32 11.88
C LYS A 3 -3.46 1.10 12.78
N THR A 4 -2.64 0.06 12.62
CA THR A 4 -2.61 -1.13 13.47
C THR A 4 -2.15 -0.82 14.91
N GLN A 5 -1.17 0.05 15.08
CA GLN A 5 -0.69 0.46 16.41
C GLN A 5 -1.73 1.30 17.16
N VAL A 6 -2.49 2.14 16.44
CA VAL A 6 -3.58 2.93 17.05
C VAL A 6 -4.74 2.02 17.50
N ALA A 7 -5.10 1.02 16.71
CA ALA A 7 -6.15 0.06 17.06
C ALA A 7 -5.75 -0.81 18.27
N ILE A 8 -4.50 -1.26 18.34
CA ILE A 8 -3.97 -2.05 19.47
C ILE A 8 -3.93 -1.20 20.75
N SER A 9 -3.50 0.06 20.67
CA SER A 9 -3.45 0.95 21.83
C SER A 9 -4.86 1.30 22.35
N ALA A 10 -5.83 1.50 21.47
CA ALA A 10 -7.22 1.72 21.84
C ALA A 10 -7.84 0.47 22.50
N ALA A 11 -7.57 -0.72 21.98
CA ALA A 11 -8.03 -1.99 22.59
C ALA A 11 -7.40 -2.23 23.97
N LEU A 12 -6.10 -1.94 24.15
CA LEU A 12 -5.41 -2.04 25.45
C LEU A 12 -5.95 -1.02 26.46
N THR A 13 -6.29 0.19 26.03
CA THR A 13 -6.89 1.23 26.87
C THR A 13 -8.30 0.81 27.31
N GLN A 14 -9.10 0.25 26.43
CA GLN A 14 -10.40 -0.32 26.76
C GLN A 14 -10.29 -1.52 27.73
N MET A 15 -9.32 -2.41 27.54
CA MET A 15 -9.07 -3.51 28.48
C MET A 15 -8.70 -3.00 29.88
N LYS A 16 -7.90 -1.92 29.98
CA LYS A 16 -7.49 -1.32 31.25
C LYS A 16 -8.67 -0.63 31.97
N SER A 17 -9.59 0.01 31.24
CA SER A 17 -10.83 0.58 31.83
C SER A 17 -11.80 -0.50 32.30
N MET A 18 -11.76 -1.69 31.69
CA MET A 18 -12.60 -2.83 32.08
C MET A 18 -12.12 -3.56 33.37
N SER A 19 -10.84 -3.40 33.74
CA SER A 19 -10.29 -4.01 34.97
C SER A 19 -10.67 -3.29 36.26
N VAL A 20 -11.24 -2.09 36.17
CA VAL A 20 -11.59 -1.24 37.32
C VAL A 20 -13.09 -1.41 37.76
N MET A 21 -13.85 -2.25 37.04
CA MET A 21 -15.27 -2.45 37.43
C MET A 21 -15.45 -3.52 38.51
N SER A 22 -16.15 -3.10 39.55
CA SER A 22 -16.69 -3.78 40.74
C SER A 22 -16.69 -5.32 40.73
N SER A 23 -16.29 -5.91 41.86
CA SER A 23 -16.29 -7.35 42.17
C SER A 23 -17.60 -8.09 41.98
N ASP A 24 -18.72 -7.38 41.83
CA ASP A 24 -20.08 -7.92 41.89
C ASP A 24 -20.72 -8.34 40.57
N THR A 25 -19.96 -8.27 39.45
CA THR A 25 -20.49 -8.73 38.16
C THR A 25 -20.44 -10.25 38.06
N PRO A 26 -21.55 -10.94 37.68
CA PRO A 26 -21.59 -12.40 37.57
C PRO A 26 -20.51 -12.89 36.56
N ILE A 27 -19.88 -14.00 36.91
CA ILE A 27 -18.76 -14.63 36.14
C ILE A 27 -19.11 -14.79 34.65
N ILE A 28 -20.38 -15.12 34.34
CA ILE A 28 -20.90 -15.28 32.98
C ILE A 28 -20.79 -13.98 32.19
N LEU A 29 -21.04 -12.81 32.80
CA LEU A 29 -20.89 -11.49 32.10
C LEU A 29 -19.45 -11.16 31.80
N LYS A 30 -18.50 -11.56 32.68
CA LYS A 30 -17.07 -11.41 32.46
C LYS A 30 -16.62 -12.25 31.27
N TRP A 31 -17.00 -13.52 31.19
CA TRP A 31 -16.72 -14.41 30.08
C TRP A 31 -17.30 -13.91 28.76
N PHE A 32 -18.54 -13.42 28.74
CA PHE A 32 -19.16 -12.85 27.53
C PHE A 32 -18.37 -11.66 26.98
N ARG A 33 -17.83 -10.79 27.84
CA ARG A 33 -16.98 -9.66 27.45
C ARG A 33 -15.68 -10.11 26.82
N TYR A 34 -14.99 -11.09 27.40
CA TYR A 34 -13.77 -11.63 26.83
C TYR A 34 -14.00 -12.28 25.45
N VAL A 35 -15.08 -13.02 25.31
CA VAL A 35 -15.47 -13.65 24.03
C VAL A 35 -15.77 -12.57 22.98
N CYS A 36 -16.51 -11.54 23.31
CA CYS A 36 -16.81 -10.44 22.38
C CYS A 36 -15.53 -9.69 21.94
N VAL A 37 -14.64 -9.37 22.87
CA VAL A 37 -13.36 -8.71 22.53
C VAL A 37 -12.51 -9.60 21.64
N TYR A 38 -12.41 -10.90 21.96
CA TYR A 38 -11.69 -11.87 21.16
C TYR A 38 -12.27 -11.96 19.73
N LEU A 39 -13.57 -12.04 19.58
CA LEU A 39 -14.25 -12.08 18.29
C LEU A 39 -13.98 -10.80 17.46
N ILE A 40 -13.99 -9.62 18.08
CA ILE A 40 -13.67 -8.35 17.42
C ILE A 40 -12.23 -8.35 16.94
N LEU A 41 -11.27 -8.82 17.75
CA LEU A 41 -9.87 -8.90 17.37
C LEU A 41 -9.64 -9.87 16.20
N VAL A 42 -10.29 -11.03 16.24
CA VAL A 42 -10.23 -12.03 15.17
C VAL A 42 -10.84 -11.48 13.88
N LEU A 43 -12.01 -10.84 13.93
CA LEU A 43 -12.64 -10.21 12.76
C LEU A 43 -11.74 -9.13 12.15
N ASN A 44 -11.12 -8.27 12.96
CA ASN A 44 -10.18 -7.26 12.47
C ASN A 44 -8.94 -7.87 11.82
N ALA A 45 -8.41 -8.97 12.37
CA ALA A 45 -7.29 -9.68 11.75
C ALA A 45 -7.68 -10.28 10.38
N PHE A 46 -8.86 -10.89 10.26
CA PHE A 46 -9.36 -11.42 8.99
C PHE A 46 -9.59 -10.34 7.94
N THR A 47 -10.17 -9.20 8.31
CA THR A 47 -10.40 -8.10 7.37
C THR A 47 -9.09 -7.50 6.87
N ASN A 48 -8.09 -7.35 7.72
CA ASN A 48 -6.77 -6.87 7.31
C ASN A 48 -6.04 -7.86 6.38
N ALA A 49 -6.10 -9.16 6.67
CA ALA A 49 -5.53 -10.19 5.81
C ALA A 49 -6.21 -10.23 4.43
N TYR A 50 -7.54 -10.13 4.39
CA TYR A 50 -8.30 -10.09 3.14
C TYR A 50 -7.99 -8.84 2.30
N ALA A 51 -7.87 -7.67 2.94
CA ALA A 51 -7.51 -6.44 2.26
C ALA A 51 -6.09 -6.49 1.67
N SER A 52 -5.14 -7.09 2.39
CA SER A 52 -3.76 -7.28 1.93
C SER A 52 -3.68 -8.21 0.72
N THR A 53 -4.40 -9.33 0.72
CA THR A 53 -4.43 -10.26 -0.42
C THR A 53 -5.04 -9.63 -1.67
N ASN A 54 -6.11 -8.87 -1.54
CA ASN A 54 -6.71 -8.15 -2.68
C ASN A 54 -5.78 -7.08 -3.26
N TYR A 55 -5.09 -6.33 -2.41
CA TYR A 55 -4.12 -5.32 -2.83
C TYR A 55 -2.98 -5.95 -3.64
N ASN A 56 -2.42 -7.07 -3.17
CA ASN A 56 -1.35 -7.78 -3.88
C ASN A 56 -1.83 -8.29 -5.26
N LYS A 57 -3.03 -8.84 -5.33
CA LYS A 57 -3.62 -9.32 -6.58
C LYS A 57 -3.84 -8.19 -7.61
N GLU A 58 -4.14 -6.98 -7.17
CA GLU A 58 -4.22 -5.82 -8.06
C GLU A 58 -2.86 -5.42 -8.61
N ILE A 59 -1.83 -5.40 -7.76
CA ILE A 59 -0.46 -5.09 -8.19
C ILE A 59 0.02 -6.10 -9.24
N GLU A 60 -0.26 -7.39 -9.08
CA GLU A 60 0.08 -8.42 -10.06
C GLU A 60 -0.48 -8.11 -11.45
N LYS A 61 -1.70 -7.57 -11.55
CA LYS A 61 -2.28 -7.14 -12.83
C LYS A 61 -1.51 -5.99 -13.46
N TYR A 62 -1.06 -5.03 -12.65
CA TYR A 62 -0.29 -3.89 -13.15
C TYR A 62 1.09 -4.31 -13.62
N LEU A 63 1.73 -5.23 -12.88
CA LEU A 63 3.00 -5.84 -13.27
C LEU A 63 2.87 -6.60 -14.59
N LEU A 64 1.85 -7.46 -14.71
CA LEU A 64 1.59 -8.19 -15.96
C LEU A 64 1.34 -7.25 -17.14
N TYR A 65 0.51 -6.21 -16.95
CA TYR A 65 0.25 -5.21 -18.00
C TYR A 65 1.55 -4.52 -18.45
N SER A 66 2.37 -4.12 -17.51
CA SER A 66 3.66 -3.47 -17.79
C SER A 66 4.64 -4.40 -18.51
N HIS A 67 4.64 -5.69 -18.13
CA HIS A 67 5.47 -6.70 -18.78
C HIS A 67 5.06 -6.93 -20.24
N ILE A 68 3.74 -6.93 -20.53
CA ILE A 68 3.23 -7.04 -21.91
C ILE A 68 3.62 -5.82 -22.76
N LYS A 69 3.68 -4.62 -22.16
CA LYS A 69 4.07 -3.38 -22.87
C LYS A 69 5.56 -3.32 -23.21
N LEU A 70 6.40 -3.98 -22.45
CA LEU A 70 7.85 -4.00 -22.63
C LEU A 70 8.28 -5.34 -23.21
N THR A 71 8.73 -5.33 -24.45
CA THR A 71 9.23 -6.55 -25.15
C THR A 71 10.55 -7.07 -24.56
N ASN A 72 11.32 -6.21 -23.90
CA ASN A 72 12.60 -6.56 -23.29
C ASN A 72 12.40 -6.83 -21.79
N HIS A 73 12.64 -8.07 -21.37
CA HIS A 73 12.48 -8.49 -19.98
C HIS A 73 13.39 -7.72 -19.00
N ASN A 74 14.61 -7.40 -19.38
CA ASN A 74 15.52 -6.63 -18.49
C ASN A 74 15.00 -5.21 -18.27
N GLU A 75 14.42 -4.57 -19.29
CA GLU A 75 13.81 -3.24 -19.14
C GLU A 75 12.55 -3.31 -18.27
N TYR A 76 11.80 -4.41 -18.34
CA TYR A 76 10.68 -4.65 -17.41
C TYR A 76 11.17 -4.77 -15.95
N LEU A 77 12.20 -5.55 -15.66
CA LEU A 77 12.75 -5.66 -14.30
C LEU A 77 13.24 -4.32 -13.75
N CYS A 78 13.84 -3.49 -14.60
CA CYS A 78 14.23 -2.14 -14.25
C CYS A 78 13.01 -1.26 -13.92
N LEU A 79 11.93 -1.35 -14.71
CA LEU A 79 10.68 -0.63 -14.48
C LEU A 79 10.02 -1.05 -13.18
N GLU A 80 9.92 -2.37 -12.95
CA GLU A 80 9.35 -2.93 -11.73
C GLU A 80 10.03 -2.37 -10.49
N LYS A 81 11.37 -2.38 -10.47
CA LYS A 81 12.17 -1.85 -9.38
C LYS A 81 12.01 -0.33 -9.24
N LEU A 82 12.02 0.42 -10.34
CA LEU A 82 11.87 1.87 -10.34
C LEU A 82 10.55 2.29 -9.69
N TRP A 83 9.43 1.75 -10.16
CA TRP A 83 8.11 2.13 -9.65
C TRP A 83 7.78 1.51 -8.29
N TYR A 84 8.48 0.43 -7.89
CA TYR A 84 8.46 0.00 -6.50
C TYR A 84 9.10 1.03 -5.56
N LEU A 85 10.22 1.64 -5.95
CA LEU A 85 10.88 2.69 -5.18
C LEU A 85 10.05 3.98 -5.11
N GLU A 86 9.32 4.31 -6.19
CA GLU A 86 8.50 5.52 -6.29
C GLU A 86 7.20 5.43 -5.47
N SER A 87 6.45 4.36 -5.60
CA SER A 87 5.10 4.26 -5.06
C SER A 87 4.74 2.90 -4.48
N LYS A 88 5.62 1.90 -4.59
CA LYS A 88 5.30 0.47 -4.37
C LYS A 88 4.12 0.00 -5.25
N TRP A 89 4.05 0.52 -6.47
CA TRP A 89 2.97 0.27 -7.42
C TRP A 89 1.58 0.74 -6.96
N ASN A 90 1.52 1.66 -6.02
CA ASN A 90 0.27 2.22 -5.53
C ASN A 90 -0.22 3.34 -6.46
N TYR A 91 -1.29 3.07 -7.21
CA TYR A 91 -1.88 4.04 -8.13
C TYR A 91 -2.54 5.25 -7.43
N ARG A 92 -2.75 5.17 -6.11
CA ARG A 92 -3.26 6.26 -5.27
C ARG A 92 -2.17 6.95 -4.45
N ALA A 93 -0.90 6.63 -4.71
CA ALA A 93 0.18 7.28 -3.99
C ALA A 93 0.18 8.78 -4.26
N ASP A 94 0.05 9.56 -3.21
CA ASP A 94 0.02 11.02 -3.23
C ASP A 94 1.22 11.57 -2.45
N ASN A 95 2.06 12.36 -3.13
CA ASN A 95 3.20 12.99 -2.49
C ASN A 95 2.79 14.36 -1.93
N LYS A 96 2.61 14.42 -0.61
CA LYS A 96 2.18 15.65 0.08
C LYS A 96 3.15 16.83 -0.05
N ARG A 97 4.38 16.62 -0.53
CA ARG A 97 5.40 17.67 -0.70
C ARG A 97 5.52 18.15 -2.14
N SER A 98 4.86 17.48 -3.09
CA SER A 98 4.91 17.81 -4.50
C SER A 98 3.58 17.47 -5.17
N SER A 99 3.43 17.76 -6.46
CA SER A 99 2.28 17.32 -7.26
C SER A 99 2.48 15.93 -7.90
N ALA A 100 3.46 15.13 -7.42
CA ALA A 100 3.70 13.79 -7.91
C ALA A 100 2.62 12.83 -7.43
N TYR A 101 2.07 12.01 -8.35
CA TYR A 101 0.94 11.15 -8.07
C TYR A 101 1.04 9.80 -8.79
N GLY A 102 0.44 8.78 -8.18
CA GLY A 102 0.21 7.48 -8.78
C GLY A 102 1.43 6.56 -8.83
N ILE A 103 1.31 5.50 -9.62
CA ILE A 103 2.36 4.48 -9.79
C ILE A 103 3.70 5.10 -10.18
N PRO A 104 3.77 5.93 -11.26
CA PRO A 104 5.02 6.48 -11.73
C PRO A 104 5.45 7.78 -11.01
N GLN A 105 4.72 8.26 -10.02
CA GLN A 105 4.99 9.52 -9.33
C GLN A 105 5.25 10.71 -10.26
N LEU A 106 4.45 10.81 -11.34
CA LEU A 106 4.56 11.92 -12.28
C LEU A 106 3.94 13.20 -11.72
N LEU A 107 4.61 14.33 -11.96
CA LEU A 107 4.08 15.65 -11.58
C LEU A 107 2.80 15.97 -12.34
N LYS A 108 1.80 16.51 -11.63
CA LYS A 108 0.50 16.94 -12.20
C LYS A 108 -0.28 15.82 -12.90
N LEU A 109 -0.03 14.55 -12.55
CA LEU A 109 -0.80 13.42 -13.06
C LEU A 109 -2.25 13.52 -12.54
N LYS A 110 -3.23 13.54 -13.46
CA LYS A 110 -4.65 13.79 -13.13
C LYS A 110 -5.55 12.55 -13.26
N THR A 111 -5.00 11.38 -13.54
CA THR A 111 -5.80 10.17 -13.73
C THR A 111 -5.68 9.23 -12.54
N ASN A 112 -6.83 8.67 -12.12
CA ASN A 112 -6.90 7.60 -11.12
C ASN A 112 -6.91 6.19 -11.75
N ASP A 113 -6.87 6.10 -13.09
CA ASP A 113 -6.81 4.84 -13.81
C ASP A 113 -5.36 4.32 -13.80
N PRO A 114 -5.07 3.18 -13.15
CA PRO A 114 -3.71 2.67 -13.02
C PRO A 114 -3.07 2.31 -14.36
N TYR A 115 -3.85 1.82 -15.32
CA TYR A 115 -3.33 1.47 -16.64
C TYR A 115 -2.92 2.70 -17.44
N LYS A 116 -3.70 3.76 -17.37
CA LYS A 116 -3.33 5.07 -17.95
C LYS A 116 -2.11 5.69 -17.26
N GLN A 117 -1.96 5.51 -15.95
CA GLN A 117 -0.77 5.94 -15.24
C GLN A 117 0.48 5.21 -15.74
N ILE A 118 0.39 3.90 -15.96
CA ILE A 118 1.46 3.07 -16.53
C ILE A 118 1.82 3.56 -17.92
N ASP A 119 0.84 3.73 -18.81
CA ASP A 119 1.09 4.21 -20.17
C ASP A 119 1.76 5.58 -20.19
N LEU A 120 1.28 6.53 -19.40
CA LEU A 120 1.87 7.87 -19.29
C LEU A 120 3.28 7.82 -18.68
N GLY A 121 3.50 6.96 -17.70
CA GLY A 121 4.83 6.72 -17.12
C GLY A 121 5.82 6.17 -18.12
N LEU A 122 5.43 5.20 -18.93
CA LEU A 122 6.25 4.64 -19.99
C LEU A 122 6.59 5.69 -21.06
N ILE A 123 5.62 6.52 -21.47
CA ILE A 123 5.84 7.64 -22.40
C ILE A 123 6.83 8.65 -21.82
N TYR A 124 6.71 8.98 -20.54
CA TYR A 124 7.64 9.88 -19.86
C TYR A 124 9.06 9.31 -19.84
N ILE A 125 9.22 8.04 -19.46
CA ILE A 125 10.51 7.36 -19.43
C ILE A 125 11.14 7.35 -20.82
N ALA A 126 10.38 6.98 -21.85
CA ALA A 126 10.87 6.94 -23.23
C ALA A 126 11.37 8.31 -23.71
N LYS A 127 10.65 9.39 -23.40
CA LYS A 127 11.01 10.76 -23.79
C LYS A 127 12.23 11.31 -23.06
N ARG A 128 12.34 11.02 -21.75
CA ARG A 128 13.34 11.66 -20.90
C ARG A 128 14.63 10.84 -20.75
N TYR A 129 14.51 9.53 -20.69
CA TYR A 129 15.61 8.61 -20.39
C TYR A 129 15.91 7.62 -21.53
N GLY A 130 14.94 7.45 -22.43
CA GLY A 130 15.01 6.45 -23.50
C GLY A 130 14.54 5.08 -23.04
N THR A 131 15.03 4.57 -21.89
CA THR A 131 14.65 3.24 -21.38
C THR A 131 14.44 3.22 -19.87
N PRO A 132 13.65 2.25 -19.35
CA PRO A 132 13.45 2.03 -17.90
C PRO A 132 14.76 1.82 -17.13
N CYS A 133 15.72 1.08 -17.67
CA CYS A 133 16.99 0.85 -16.98
C CYS A 133 17.82 2.13 -16.83
N LYS A 134 17.79 3.02 -17.82
CA LYS A 134 18.45 4.34 -17.72
C LYS A 134 17.73 5.23 -16.71
N ALA A 135 16.40 5.20 -16.66
CA ALA A 135 15.61 5.93 -15.66
C ALA A 135 15.91 5.42 -14.24
N LEU A 136 15.97 4.10 -14.04
CA LEU A 136 16.36 3.50 -12.76
C LEU A 136 17.78 3.90 -12.34
N ALA A 137 18.74 3.85 -13.25
CA ALA A 137 20.12 4.26 -12.95
C ALA A 137 20.19 5.73 -12.52
N PHE A 138 19.42 6.61 -13.17
CA PHE A 138 19.31 8.01 -12.79
C PHE A 138 18.68 8.15 -11.41
N HIS A 139 17.55 7.46 -11.16
CA HIS A 139 16.87 7.48 -9.85
C HIS A 139 17.78 7.02 -8.71
N LEU A 140 18.54 5.94 -8.90
CA LEU A 140 19.47 5.43 -7.88
C LEU A 140 20.59 6.42 -7.55
N LYS A 141 20.95 7.29 -8.51
CA LYS A 141 21.97 8.32 -8.30
C LYS A 141 21.43 9.59 -7.64
N THR A 142 20.20 9.97 -7.96
CA THR A 142 19.64 11.31 -7.60
C THR A 142 18.50 11.24 -6.59
N GLY A 143 17.92 10.06 -6.36
CA GLY A 143 16.74 9.86 -5.50
C GLY A 143 15.41 10.24 -6.17
N HIS A 144 15.39 10.56 -7.46
CA HIS A 144 14.19 10.86 -8.25
C HIS A 144 14.45 10.60 -9.75
N TYR A 145 13.39 10.60 -10.55
CA TYR A 145 13.51 10.47 -12.00
C TYR A 145 12.53 11.39 -12.73
#